data_60e29b8f836893da29678cf3c7dcd949
#
_entry.id   60e29b8f836893da29678cf3c7dcd949
#
_cell.length_a   1.000
_cell.length_b   1.000
_cell.length_c   1.000
_cell.angle_alpha   90.00
_cell.angle_beta   90.00
_cell.angle_gamma   90.00
#
_symmetry.space_group_name_H-M   'P 1'
#
loop_
_entity.id
_entity.type
_entity.pdbx_description
1 polymer ?
#
loop_
_entity_poly.entity_id
_entity_poly.type
_entity_poly.pdbx_seq_one_letter_code
_entity_poly.pdbx_strand_id
1 'polypeptide(L)'
;MASTAELIRTAVERFQAEVPALANLKLVFGLELKAKHDIQLYRVELPGLKITKELAQDERVLVEIDRPQFNELAEKGTLKSYRRAVETGHVKATGDSNVIKLIAQVVEKQEERARLKKVH
;
A
#
# COMPACT_ATOMS: atom_id res chain seq x y z
N MET A 1 -16.90 -9.86 -10.63
CA MET A 1 -16.09 -9.53 -9.44
C MET A 1 -14.62 -9.46 -9.79
N ALA A 2 -13.94 -8.44 -9.30
CA ALA A 2 -12.50 -8.35 -9.46
C ALA A 2 -11.81 -9.42 -8.61
N SER A 3 -10.76 -10.03 -9.14
CA SER A 3 -9.94 -10.95 -8.38
C SER A 3 -9.13 -10.19 -7.32
N THR A 4 -8.60 -10.90 -6.34
CA THR A 4 -7.74 -10.27 -5.32
C THR A 4 -6.53 -9.61 -5.96
N ALA A 5 -5.92 -10.26 -6.96
CA ALA A 5 -4.78 -9.67 -7.68
C ALA A 5 -5.16 -8.37 -8.38
N GLU A 6 -6.34 -8.29 -8.96
CA GLU A 6 -6.83 -7.07 -9.60
C GLU A 6 -7.08 -5.96 -8.59
N LEU A 7 -7.59 -6.30 -7.41
CA LEU A 7 -7.79 -5.33 -6.32
C LEU A 7 -6.45 -4.80 -5.82
N ILE A 8 -5.45 -5.66 -5.69
CA ILE A 8 -4.10 -5.24 -5.30
C ILE A 8 -3.53 -4.28 -6.34
N ARG A 9 -3.67 -4.61 -7.63
CA ARG A 9 -3.23 -3.75 -8.72
C ARG A 9 -3.91 -2.39 -8.64
N THR A 10 -5.22 -2.38 -8.49
CA THR A 10 -6.00 -1.14 -8.38
C THR A 10 -5.52 -0.28 -7.21
N ALA A 11 -5.34 -0.89 -6.04
CA ALA A 11 -4.89 -0.18 -4.84
C ALA A 11 -3.51 0.43 -5.04
N VAL A 12 -2.56 -0.34 -5.59
CA VAL A 12 -1.19 0.13 -5.80
C VAL A 12 -1.14 1.22 -6.86
N GLU A 13 -1.82 1.04 -7.98
CA GLU A 13 -1.85 2.04 -9.04
C GLU A 13 -2.47 3.36 -8.56
N ARG A 14 -3.53 3.28 -7.77
CA ARG A 14 -4.15 4.46 -7.18
C ARG A 14 -3.20 5.17 -6.22
N PHE A 15 -2.50 4.41 -5.38
CA PHE A 15 -1.51 4.97 -4.46
C PHE A 15 -0.39 5.66 -5.23
N GLN A 16 0.12 5.02 -6.28
CA GLN A 16 1.18 5.61 -7.13
C GLN A 16 0.68 6.88 -7.84
N ALA A 17 -0.58 6.90 -8.25
CA ALA A 17 -1.16 8.09 -8.88
C ALA A 17 -1.25 9.26 -7.91
N GLU A 18 -1.59 8.97 -6.66
CA GLU A 18 -1.66 10.01 -5.62
C GLU A 18 -0.29 10.45 -5.12
N VAL A 19 0.71 9.58 -5.21
CA VAL A 19 2.07 9.87 -4.77
C VAL A 19 3.04 9.58 -5.93
N PRO A 20 3.10 10.48 -6.93
CA PRO A 20 3.92 10.23 -8.13
C PRO A 20 5.39 9.99 -7.85
N ALA A 21 5.92 10.55 -6.76
CA ALA A 21 7.32 10.35 -6.38
C ALA A 21 7.65 8.88 -6.09
N LEU A 22 6.65 8.05 -5.78
CA LEU A 22 6.83 6.62 -5.53
C LEU A 22 6.64 5.75 -6.78
N ALA A 23 6.26 6.33 -7.91
CA ALA A 23 5.98 5.57 -9.12
C ALA A 23 7.19 4.79 -9.65
N ASN A 24 8.40 5.29 -9.41
CA ASN A 24 9.64 4.65 -9.87
C ASN A 24 10.40 3.94 -8.74
N LEU A 25 9.80 3.81 -7.58
CA LEU A 25 10.44 3.15 -6.45
C LEU A 25 10.61 1.67 -6.72
N LYS A 26 11.83 1.18 -6.61
CA LYS A 26 12.12 -0.26 -6.69
C LYS A 26 11.93 -0.87 -5.31
N LEU A 27 10.90 -1.66 -5.17
CA LEU A 27 10.56 -2.27 -3.88
C LEU A 27 9.85 -3.59 -4.08
N VAL A 28 10.23 -4.58 -3.30
CA VAL A 28 9.47 -5.82 -3.16
C VAL A 28 8.88 -5.82 -1.76
N PHE A 29 7.56 -5.90 -1.68
CA PHE A 29 6.90 -6.01 -0.38
C PHE A 29 5.95 -7.20 -0.35
N GLY A 30 5.76 -7.75 0.84
CA GLY A 30 4.77 -8.78 1.08
C GLY A 30 3.46 -8.13 1.51
N LEU A 31 2.36 -8.68 1.06
CA LEU A 31 1.03 -8.24 1.47
C LEU A 31 0.30 -9.41 2.09
N GLU A 32 -0.07 -9.27 3.36
CA GLU A 32 -0.81 -10.27 4.09
C GLU A 32 -2.25 -9.79 4.30
N LEU A 33 -3.18 -10.48 3.66
CA LEU A 33 -4.60 -10.18 3.78
C LEU A 33 -5.24 -11.17 4.75
N LYS A 34 -5.72 -10.66 5.88
CA LYS A 34 -6.30 -11.49 6.93
C LYS A 34 -7.82 -11.51 6.82
N ALA A 35 -8.37 -12.70 6.57
CA ALA A 35 -9.80 -12.95 6.64
C ALA A 35 -10.10 -13.75 7.91
N LYS A 36 -11.38 -13.96 8.20
CA LYS A 36 -11.82 -14.59 9.46
C LYS A 36 -11.19 -15.97 9.69
N HIS A 37 -11.05 -16.78 8.65
CA HIS A 37 -10.50 -18.13 8.75
C HIS A 37 -9.39 -18.39 7.73
N ASP A 38 -8.86 -17.34 7.12
CA ASP A 38 -7.90 -17.50 6.04
C ASP A 38 -6.90 -16.34 6.04
N ILE A 39 -5.67 -16.63 5.64
CA ILE A 39 -4.63 -15.63 5.46
C ILE A 39 -4.08 -15.82 4.06
N GLN A 40 -4.13 -14.78 3.24
CA GLN A 40 -3.60 -14.80 1.88
C GLN A 40 -2.34 -13.96 1.81
N LEU A 41 -1.29 -14.52 1.23
CA LEU A 41 0.01 -13.88 1.12
C LEU A 41 0.32 -13.61 -0.35
N TYR A 42 0.75 -12.38 -0.63
CA TYR A 42 1.11 -11.95 -1.98
C TYR A 42 2.47 -11.27 -1.95
N ARG A 43 3.22 -11.46 -3.03
CA ARG A 43 4.44 -10.72 -3.28
C ARG A 43 4.13 -9.64 -4.31
N VAL A 44 4.47 -8.41 -4.00
CA VAL A 44 4.26 -7.28 -4.91
C VAL A 44 5.60 -6.65 -5.24
N GLU A 45 5.92 -6.61 -6.51
CA GLU A 45 7.18 -6.04 -7.00
C GLU A 45 6.91 -4.74 -7.76
N LEU A 46 7.62 -3.69 -7.40
CA LEU A 46 7.54 -2.38 -8.03
C LEU A 46 8.88 -2.05 -8.71
N PRO A 47 8.92 -1.20 -9.74
CA PRO A 47 7.84 -0.38 -10.28
C PRO A 47 6.98 -1.08 -11.33
N GLY A 48 7.41 -2.20 -11.87
CA GLY A 48 6.71 -2.91 -12.94
C GLY A 48 5.43 -3.62 -12.52
N LEU A 49 5.00 -3.46 -11.30
CA LEU A 49 3.81 -4.03 -10.66
C LEU A 49 3.57 -5.50 -11.03
N LYS A 50 4.38 -6.36 -10.47
CA LYS A 50 4.23 -7.80 -10.61
C LYS A 50 3.68 -8.37 -9.31
N ILE A 51 2.54 -9.03 -9.39
CA ILE A 51 1.86 -9.60 -8.23
C ILE A 51 1.89 -11.13 -8.33
N THR A 52 2.44 -11.76 -7.30
CA THR A 52 2.56 -13.23 -7.24
C THR A 52 1.92 -13.71 -5.94
N LYS A 53 1.15 -14.79 -6.03
CA LYS A 53 0.45 -15.36 -4.87
C LYS A 53 1.35 -16.31 -4.11
N GLU A 54 2.35 -15.76 -3.44
CA GLU A 54 3.21 -16.51 -2.52
C GLU A 54 4.06 -15.54 -1.73
N LEU A 55 4.51 -15.98 -0.56
CA LEU A 55 5.39 -15.17 0.25
C LEU A 55 6.78 -15.12 -0.39
N ALA A 56 7.27 -13.91 -0.64
CA ALA A 56 8.62 -13.74 -1.13
C ALA A 56 9.61 -13.78 0.04
N GLN A 57 10.76 -14.37 -0.21
CA GLN A 57 11.83 -14.34 0.78
C GLN A 57 12.67 -13.06 0.63
N ASP A 58 12.45 -12.33 -0.44
CA ASP A 58 13.20 -11.09 -0.76
C ASP A 58 12.44 -9.81 -0.41
N GLU A 59 11.34 -9.92 0.32
CA GLU A 59 10.56 -8.76 0.71
C GLU A 59 11.29 -7.91 1.74
N ARG A 60 11.28 -6.60 1.54
CA ARG A 60 11.85 -5.66 2.49
C ARG A 60 10.84 -5.16 3.50
N VAL A 61 9.58 -5.16 3.13
CA VAL A 61 8.49 -4.68 3.98
C VAL A 61 7.35 -5.67 3.89
N LEU A 62 6.72 -5.96 5.02
CA LEU A 62 5.50 -6.74 5.07
C LEU A 62 4.36 -5.83 5.49
N VAL A 63 3.31 -5.79 4.69
CA VAL A 63 2.10 -5.02 4.96
C VAL A 63 0.99 -5.99 5.36
N GLU A 64 0.46 -5.83 6.57
CA GLU A 64 -0.64 -6.64 7.08
C GLU A 64 -1.91 -5.83 7.12
N ILE A 65 -2.99 -6.36 6.57
CA ILE A 65 -4.27 -5.65 6.53
C ILE A 65 -5.43 -6.65 6.54
N ASP A 66 -6.51 -6.31 7.22
CA ASP A 66 -7.72 -7.11 7.22
C ASP A 66 -8.40 -7.03 5.86
N ARG A 67 -8.93 -8.16 5.38
CA ARG A 67 -9.52 -8.27 4.05
C ARG A 67 -10.64 -7.25 3.80
N PRO A 68 -11.61 -7.06 4.70
CA PRO A 68 -12.67 -6.06 4.48
C PRO A 68 -12.12 -4.64 4.36
N GLN A 69 -11.16 -4.29 5.19
CA GLN A 69 -10.51 -2.97 5.14
C GLN A 69 -9.77 -2.78 3.83
N PHE A 70 -9.06 -3.83 3.36
CA PHE A 70 -8.35 -3.79 2.09
C PHE A 70 -9.31 -3.55 0.92
N ASN A 71 -10.42 -4.28 0.88
CA ASN A 71 -11.41 -4.13 -0.19
C ASN A 71 -11.94 -2.69 -0.25
N GLU A 72 -12.23 -2.12 0.90
CA GLU A 72 -12.71 -0.74 0.98
C GLU A 72 -11.65 0.26 0.49
N LEU A 73 -10.40 0.10 0.92
CA LEU A 73 -9.32 0.97 0.49
C LEU A 73 -9.04 0.84 -1.01
N ALA A 74 -9.12 -0.36 -1.56
CA ALA A 74 -8.90 -0.59 -2.99
C ALA A 74 -9.99 0.08 -3.84
N GLU A 75 -11.22 0.06 -3.38
CA GLU A 75 -12.35 0.62 -4.12
C GLU A 75 -12.52 2.13 -3.94
N LYS A 76 -12.32 2.62 -2.72
CA LYS A 76 -12.66 3.99 -2.35
C LYS A 76 -11.52 4.75 -1.68
N GLY A 77 -10.36 4.12 -1.52
CA GLY A 77 -9.27 4.70 -0.74
C GLY A 77 -8.65 5.93 -1.36
N THR A 78 -8.50 6.97 -0.55
CA THR A 78 -7.69 8.13 -0.86
C THR A 78 -6.41 8.03 -0.03
N LEU A 79 -5.43 8.88 -0.31
CA LEU A 79 -4.20 8.92 0.48
C LEU A 79 -4.50 9.14 1.96
N LYS A 80 -5.48 10.01 2.25
CA LYS A 80 -5.92 10.29 3.62
C LYS A 80 -6.51 9.04 4.28
N SER A 81 -7.27 8.23 3.54
CA SER A 81 -7.84 6.98 4.05
C SER A 81 -6.77 5.96 4.39
N TYR A 82 -5.76 5.82 3.54
CA TYR A 82 -4.62 4.93 3.80
C TYR A 82 -3.87 5.36 5.05
N ARG A 83 -3.59 6.65 5.18
CA ARG A 83 -2.90 7.18 6.35
C ARG A 83 -3.68 6.91 7.63
N ARG A 84 -4.98 7.16 7.60
CA ARG A 84 -5.86 6.91 8.74
C ARG A 84 -5.87 5.43 9.14
N ALA A 85 -5.90 4.53 8.15
CA ALA A 85 -5.87 3.09 8.39
C ALA A 85 -4.58 2.66 9.10
N VAL A 86 -3.45 3.24 8.72
CA VAL A 86 -2.16 3.00 9.39
C VAL A 86 -2.19 3.53 10.83
N GLU A 87 -2.66 4.75 11.03
CA GLU A 87 -2.73 5.38 12.35
C GLU A 87 -3.64 4.63 13.31
N THR A 88 -4.73 4.07 12.82
CA THR A 88 -5.68 3.31 13.65
C THR A 88 -5.33 1.84 13.82
N GLY A 89 -4.23 1.40 13.21
CA GLY A 89 -3.77 0.02 13.33
C GLY A 89 -4.45 -1.00 12.42
N HIS A 90 -5.31 -0.55 11.51
CA HIS A 90 -5.94 -1.45 10.53
C HIS A 90 -4.96 -1.92 9.47
N VAL A 91 -3.91 -1.13 9.23
CA VAL A 91 -2.80 -1.49 8.34
C VAL A 91 -1.53 -1.43 9.16
N LYS A 92 -0.75 -2.50 9.13
CA LYS A 92 0.55 -2.57 9.81
C LYS A 92 1.64 -2.82 8.79
N ALA A 93 2.73 -2.05 8.88
CA ALA A 93 3.90 -2.23 8.04
C ALA A 93 5.09 -2.55 8.93
N THR A 94 5.77 -3.66 8.63
CA THR A 94 6.95 -4.10 9.37
C THR A 94 8.06 -4.44 8.40
N GLY A 95 9.30 -4.46 8.87
CA GLY A 95 10.46 -4.81 8.07
C GLY A 95 11.51 -3.70 8.08
N ASP A 96 12.06 -3.37 6.91
CA ASP A 96 13.12 -2.36 6.80
C ASP A 96 12.60 -0.98 7.22
N SER A 97 13.04 -0.52 8.39
CA SER A 97 12.58 0.75 8.96
C SER A 97 12.98 1.96 8.10
N ASN A 98 14.10 1.87 7.40
CA ASN A 98 14.54 2.97 6.52
C ASN A 98 13.60 3.13 5.33
N VAL A 99 13.16 2.02 4.74
CA VAL A 99 12.21 2.05 3.62
C VAL A 99 10.86 2.59 4.10
N ILE A 100 10.38 2.12 5.25
CA ILE A 100 9.11 2.56 5.82
C ILE A 100 9.14 4.07 6.11
N LYS A 101 10.22 4.57 6.70
CA LYS A 101 10.40 6.01 6.96
C LYS A 101 10.45 6.83 5.68
N LEU A 102 11.15 6.33 4.67
CA LEU A 102 11.24 7.01 3.38
C LEU A 102 9.86 7.18 2.75
N ILE A 103 9.09 6.11 2.73
CA ILE A 103 7.73 6.14 2.18
C ILE A 103 6.86 7.12 2.96
N ALA A 104 6.91 7.09 4.30
CA ALA A 104 6.15 7.99 5.14
C ALA A 104 6.50 9.46 4.87
N GLN A 105 7.78 9.78 4.71
CA GLN A 105 8.24 11.13 4.42
C GLN A 105 7.74 11.61 3.05
N VAL A 106 7.79 10.75 2.04
CA VAL A 106 7.32 11.10 0.69
C VAL A 106 5.83 11.36 0.70
N VAL A 107 5.07 10.52 1.43
CA VAL A 107 3.61 10.70 1.58
C VAL A 107 3.29 12.03 2.27
N GLU A 108 4.00 12.36 3.34
CA GLU A 108 3.79 13.64 4.04
C GLU A 108 4.03 14.85 3.14
N LYS A 109 5.09 14.82 2.35
CA LYS A 109 5.39 15.88 1.40
C LYS A 109 4.30 16.04 0.36
N GLN A 110 3.77 14.93 -0.12
CA GLN A 110 2.68 14.96 -1.09
C GLN A 110 1.40 15.54 -0.50
N GLU A 111 1.10 15.20 0.74
CA GLU A 111 -0.06 15.77 1.43
C GLU A 111 0.08 17.27 1.63
N GLU A 112 1.27 17.74 1.98
CA GLU A 112 1.54 19.17 2.11
C GLU A 112 1.35 19.92 0.79
N ARG A 113 1.87 19.35 -0.31
CA ARG A 113 1.70 19.93 -1.65
C ARG A 113 0.24 20.03 -2.03
N ALA A 114 -0.53 18.96 -1.77
CA ALA A 114 -1.96 18.95 -2.07
C ALA A 114 -2.71 20.00 -1.25
N ARG A 115 -2.34 20.18 0.01
CA ARG A 115 -2.92 21.19 0.89
C ARG A 115 -2.61 22.60 0.42
N LEU A 116 -1.36 22.86 0.03
CA LEU A 116 -0.94 24.17 -0.47
C LEU A 116 -1.67 24.55 -1.77
N LYS A 117 -1.89 23.58 -2.65
CA LYS A 117 -2.64 23.82 -3.88
C LYS A 117 -4.09 24.23 -3.61
N LYS A 118 -4.70 23.73 -2.54
CA LYS A 118 -6.07 24.07 -2.19
C LYS A 118 -6.23 25.46 -1.59
N VAL A 119 -5.16 26.05 -1.11
CA VAL A 119 -5.19 27.36 -0.47
C VAL A 119 -5.12 28.50 -1.50
N HIS A 120 -4.73 28.18 -2.72
CA HIS A 120 -4.71 29.14 -3.83
C HIS A 120 -6.04 29.13 -4.56
#